data_ac752b04d5ad9f95dd6a78db95f46d9c
#
_entry.id   ac752b04d5ad9f95dd6a78db95f46d9c
#
_cell.length_a   1.000
_cell.length_b   1.000
_cell.length_c   1.000
_cell.angle_alpha   90.00
_cell.angle_beta   90.00
_cell.angle_gamma   90.00
#
_symmetry.space_group_name_H-M   'P 1'
#
loop_
_entity.id
_entity.type
_entity.pdbx_description
1 polymer ?
#
loop_
_entity_poly.entity_id
_entity_poly.type
_entity_poly.pdbx_seq_one_letter_code
_entity_poly.pdbx_strand_id
1 'polypeptide(L)'
;MKTTRREFIGATALAAGGLIAGNAAAQGSPFYRGALLHLGSNMWGDYPAGPDDLAKSAEEEKTHPNPISPSGSPTPYHSYLQCRDDLWRQSVDRLAAKKMNLVFIDLGEGIAYPSHPELAVAGTWSVEKTRAELARIRSLGIEPMPKLNFSTCHDSWLKDYHRMVSSQTYYKVVADIIADVCAIFDKPALFHLGFDEEVPVAGKGLFHAVYRQGDLWWHDLLYTVKQVERNGSRAVMWSDKICDGREAFLARMPKDVLLSPWYYGTNFSEKNLAWDASYEKKNGTWEVQRNLAASFVALNDAGYDLLPCTSNWSRDEAAEALVSFCKTRLDPKRLKGIYTAPWQRTIPDDKKKHISKTLEGIDLFAAAMDKHYPL
;
A
#
# COMPACT_ATOMS: atom_id res chain seq x y z
N MET A 1 -66.35 27.22 -19.04
CA MET A 1 -65.94 28.64 -19.14
C MET A 1 -64.43 28.69 -18.99
N LYS A 2 -63.71 28.74 -20.10
CA LYS A 2 -63.18 29.93 -20.81
C LYS A 2 -62.40 30.83 -19.86
N THR A 3 -61.09 30.86 -20.00
CA THR A 3 -60.16 31.82 -20.63
C THR A 3 -59.04 32.10 -19.64
N THR A 4 -57.78 32.42 -19.88
CA THR A 4 -56.93 32.70 -21.08
C THR A 4 -55.46 32.79 -20.61
N ARG A 5 -54.54 32.50 -21.52
CA ARG A 5 -53.10 32.77 -21.47
C ARG A 5 -52.78 34.25 -21.20
N ARG A 6 -51.67 34.49 -20.52
CA ARG A 6 -50.82 35.65 -20.82
C ARG A 6 -49.36 35.30 -20.64
N GLU A 7 -48.65 35.40 -21.73
CA GLU A 7 -47.20 35.34 -21.90
C GLU A 7 -46.56 36.56 -21.25
N PHE A 8 -45.37 36.35 -20.63
CA PHE A 8 -44.45 37.42 -20.35
C PHE A 8 -43.07 37.03 -20.91
N ILE A 9 -42.67 37.75 -21.96
CA ILE A 9 -41.39 37.73 -22.58
C ILE A 9 -40.46 38.56 -21.70
N GLY A 10 -39.39 37.97 -21.18
CA GLY A 10 -38.29 38.65 -20.50
C GLY A 10 -36.97 38.26 -21.13
N ALA A 11 -36.28 39.23 -21.65
CA ALA A 11 -35.05 39.11 -22.43
C ALA A 11 -33.91 38.42 -21.67
N THR A 12 -33.31 37.44 -22.32
CA THR A 12 -32.14 36.73 -21.86
C THR A 12 -30.87 37.46 -22.39
N ALA A 13 -30.05 37.91 -21.47
CA ALA A 13 -28.66 38.31 -21.79
C ALA A 13 -27.79 37.04 -21.85
N LEU A 14 -27.31 36.70 -23.04
CA LEU A 14 -26.31 35.68 -23.24
C LEU A 14 -24.96 36.20 -22.75
N ALA A 15 -24.46 35.72 -21.61
CA ALA A 15 -23.07 35.81 -21.27
C ALA A 15 -22.35 34.62 -21.94
N ALA A 16 -21.60 34.86 -22.97
CA ALA A 16 -20.69 33.90 -23.58
C ALA A 16 -19.52 33.64 -22.64
N GLY A 17 -19.68 32.62 -21.76
CA GLY A 17 -18.59 32.01 -21.01
C GLY A 17 -17.90 31.02 -21.93
N GLY A 18 -16.74 31.39 -22.50
CA GLY A 18 -15.92 30.48 -23.29
C GLY A 18 -15.47 29.28 -22.41
N LEU A 19 -16.01 28.12 -22.71
CA LEU A 19 -15.42 26.84 -22.29
C LEU A 19 -14.08 26.71 -23.01
N ILE A 20 -13.00 27.02 -22.29
CA ILE A 20 -11.68 26.48 -22.65
C ILE A 20 -11.73 25.00 -22.28
N ALA A 21 -12.22 24.19 -23.21
CA ALA A 21 -11.93 22.78 -23.21
C ALA A 21 -10.45 22.63 -23.49
N GLY A 22 -9.63 22.65 -22.44
CA GLY A 22 -8.24 22.25 -22.54
C GLY A 22 -8.24 20.82 -23.07
N ASN A 23 -7.70 20.62 -24.25
CA ASN A 23 -7.29 19.34 -24.76
C ASN A 23 -6.34 18.71 -23.73
N ALA A 24 -6.86 17.92 -22.81
CA ALA A 24 -6.08 16.89 -22.15
C ALA A 24 -5.76 15.86 -23.23
N ALA A 25 -4.73 16.16 -24.04
CA ALA A 25 -4.07 15.15 -24.82
C ALA A 25 -3.81 13.99 -23.87
N ALA A 26 -4.13 12.77 -24.29
CA ALA A 26 -3.87 11.53 -23.58
C ALA A 26 -2.34 11.41 -23.34
N GLN A 27 -1.86 12.10 -22.32
CA GLN A 27 -0.55 11.81 -21.75
C GLN A 27 -0.71 10.45 -21.09
N GLY A 28 0.02 9.45 -21.61
CA GLY A 28 0.06 8.12 -21.02
C GLY A 28 0.34 8.26 -19.52
N SER A 29 -0.26 7.39 -18.71
CA SER A 29 -0.04 7.40 -17.26
C SER A 29 1.45 7.51 -16.95
N PRO A 30 1.87 8.36 -15.99
CA PRO A 30 3.29 8.56 -15.69
C PRO A 30 3.94 7.25 -15.29
N PHE A 31 5.23 7.09 -15.65
CA PHE A 31 6.04 6.02 -15.11
C PHE A 31 6.34 6.32 -13.64
N TYR A 32 5.84 5.49 -12.73
CA TYR A 32 5.99 5.73 -11.31
C TYR A 32 7.38 5.36 -10.81
N ARG A 33 7.97 6.24 -10.02
CA ARG A 33 9.18 6.01 -9.24
C ARG A 33 8.97 6.56 -7.83
N GLY A 34 9.06 5.73 -6.82
CA GLY A 34 8.68 6.19 -5.49
C GLY A 34 9.06 5.25 -4.36
N ALA A 35 8.46 5.49 -3.21
CA ALA A 35 8.61 4.64 -2.04
C ALA A 35 7.29 4.43 -1.32
N LEU A 36 7.26 3.40 -0.47
CA LEU A 36 6.25 3.20 0.54
C LEU A 36 6.80 3.71 1.88
N LEU A 37 6.04 4.56 2.55
CA LEU A 37 6.34 5.08 3.88
C LEU A 37 5.24 4.70 4.86
N HIS A 38 5.63 4.31 6.07
CA HIS A 38 4.68 4.00 7.13
C HIS A 38 4.27 5.26 7.90
N LEU A 39 2.96 5.56 7.87
CA LEU A 39 2.31 6.45 8.82
C LEU A 39 1.77 5.62 9.98
N GLY A 40 0.94 4.60 9.71
CA GLY A 40 0.56 3.55 10.65
C GLY A 40 1.54 2.37 10.64
N SER A 41 1.58 1.61 11.72
CA SER A 41 2.49 0.47 11.88
C SER A 41 1.89 -0.73 12.61
N ASN A 42 0.63 -0.67 13.04
CA ASN A 42 -0.07 -1.73 13.73
C ASN A 42 -0.54 -2.83 12.77
N MET A 43 0.39 -3.55 12.19
CA MET A 43 0.09 -4.59 11.21
C MET A 43 0.35 -6.00 11.73
N TRP A 44 1.45 -6.20 12.46
CA TRP A 44 1.97 -7.55 12.77
C TRP A 44 1.76 -8.02 14.20
N GLY A 45 1.19 -7.19 15.06
CA GLY A 45 0.89 -7.55 16.45
C GLY A 45 -0.56 -8.02 16.63
N ASP A 46 -0.86 -8.60 17.78
CA ASP A 46 -2.24 -8.94 18.14
C ASP A 46 -3.01 -7.72 18.65
N TYR A 47 -4.30 -7.68 18.35
CA TYR A 47 -5.24 -6.78 18.97
C TYR A 47 -6.49 -7.57 19.51
N PRO A 48 -6.99 -7.28 20.71
CA PRO A 48 -6.37 -6.40 21.70
C PRO A 48 -5.04 -6.98 22.16
N ALA A 49 -4.06 -6.12 22.37
CA ALA A 49 -2.90 -6.48 23.14
C ALA A 49 -3.37 -6.96 24.52
N GLY A 50 -2.70 -7.95 25.09
CA GLY A 50 -3.03 -8.39 26.45
C GLY A 50 -2.91 -7.25 27.46
N PRO A 51 -3.57 -7.32 28.64
CA PRO A 51 -3.46 -6.28 29.66
C PRO A 51 -2.02 -5.91 30.01
N ASP A 52 -1.13 -6.91 30.00
CA ASP A 52 0.31 -6.72 30.26
C ASP A 52 1.01 -5.97 29.13
N ASP A 53 0.59 -6.19 27.88
CA ASP A 53 1.17 -5.50 26.72
C ASP A 53 0.68 -4.05 26.64
N LEU A 54 -0.59 -3.80 26.98
CA LEU A 54 -1.14 -2.46 27.11
C LEU A 54 -0.48 -1.69 28.26
N ALA A 55 -0.24 -2.35 29.40
CA ALA A 55 0.46 -1.75 30.53
C ALA A 55 1.91 -1.41 30.19
N LYS A 56 2.62 -2.31 29.50
CA LYS A 56 3.98 -2.05 29.00
C LYS A 56 4.00 -0.95 27.97
N SER A 57 3.09 -0.95 27.01
CA SER A 57 2.97 0.11 26.01
C SER A 57 2.70 1.47 26.65
N ALA A 58 1.82 1.54 27.65
CA ALA A 58 1.53 2.77 28.39
C ALA A 58 2.72 3.25 29.24
N GLU A 59 3.53 2.35 29.78
CA GLU A 59 4.74 2.71 30.52
C GLU A 59 5.86 3.16 29.58
N GLU A 60 6.02 2.48 28.44
CA GLU A 60 6.96 2.87 27.39
C GLU A 60 6.62 4.24 26.82
N GLU A 61 5.33 4.57 26.65
CA GLU A 61 4.86 5.89 26.21
C GLU A 61 5.28 7.01 27.15
N LYS A 62 5.29 6.77 28.48
CA LYS A 62 5.73 7.75 29.47
C LYS A 62 7.22 7.99 29.46
N THR A 63 8.00 6.97 29.19
CA THR A 63 9.47 7.00 29.26
C THR A 63 10.13 7.34 27.93
N HIS A 64 9.44 7.07 26.82
CA HIS A 64 9.90 7.34 25.46
C HIS A 64 8.79 7.94 24.62
N PRO A 65 8.91 9.17 24.10
CA PRO A 65 7.91 9.77 23.20
C PRO A 65 7.73 8.99 21.88
N ASN A 66 8.62 8.04 21.59
CA ASN A 66 8.48 7.05 20.50
C ASN A 66 9.13 5.74 20.96
N PRO A 67 8.49 4.98 21.84
CA PRO A 67 9.05 3.74 22.32
C PRO A 67 9.21 2.75 21.18
N ILE A 68 10.34 2.08 21.19
CA ILE A 68 10.73 1.12 20.17
C ILE A 68 10.52 -0.25 20.78
N SER A 69 9.75 -1.10 20.11
CA SER A 69 9.62 -2.48 20.54
C SER A 69 10.99 -3.15 20.64
N PRO A 70 11.42 -3.64 21.80
CA PRO A 70 12.71 -4.29 21.97
C PRO A 70 12.79 -5.67 21.33
N SER A 71 11.67 -6.26 20.93
CA SER A 71 11.62 -7.58 20.32
C SER A 71 11.52 -7.51 18.80
N GLY A 72 12.14 -8.45 18.12
CA GLY A 72 12.06 -8.62 16.68
C GLY A 72 10.63 -8.76 16.17
N SER A 73 10.47 -8.91 14.88
CA SER A 73 9.18 -9.22 14.24
C SER A 73 8.46 -10.40 14.93
N PRO A 74 7.13 -10.31 15.14
CA PRO A 74 6.28 -9.20 14.77
C PRO A 74 6.40 -8.01 15.74
N THR A 75 6.22 -6.80 15.22
CA THR A 75 6.12 -5.58 16.02
C THR A 75 4.82 -5.63 16.83
N PRO A 76 4.82 -5.45 18.16
CA PRO A 76 3.61 -5.47 18.94
C PRO A 76 2.66 -4.33 18.53
N TYR A 77 1.38 -4.48 18.86
CA TYR A 77 0.41 -3.42 18.71
C TYR A 77 0.75 -2.25 19.67
N HIS A 78 0.68 -1.03 19.14
CA HIS A 78 0.88 0.21 19.90
C HIS A 78 -0.42 1.01 20.01
N SER A 79 -0.72 1.50 21.21
CA SER A 79 -1.87 2.38 21.47
C SER A 79 -1.63 3.85 21.06
N TYR A 80 -0.49 4.14 20.45
CA TYR A 80 -0.10 5.48 19.97
C TYR A 80 0.65 5.35 18.64
N LEU A 81 0.60 6.43 17.85
CA LEU A 81 1.16 6.48 16.50
C LEU A 81 2.69 6.39 16.51
N GLN A 82 3.24 5.44 15.76
CA GLN A 82 4.67 5.21 15.60
C GLN A 82 5.24 6.03 14.42
N CYS A 83 4.87 7.33 14.36
CA CYS A 83 5.34 8.25 13.33
C CYS A 83 5.59 9.63 13.93
N ARG A 84 6.81 10.14 13.79
CA ARG A 84 7.17 11.52 14.14
C ARG A 84 7.07 12.44 12.92
N ASP A 85 6.41 13.58 13.10
CA ASP A 85 6.14 14.53 12.01
C ASP A 85 7.40 15.10 11.36
N ASP A 86 8.47 15.35 12.16
CA ASP A 86 9.75 15.84 11.64
C ASP A 86 10.46 14.79 10.77
N LEU A 87 10.45 13.54 11.19
CA LEU A 87 11.04 12.43 10.44
C LEU A 87 10.21 12.06 9.21
N TRP A 88 8.89 12.15 9.33
CA TRP A 88 8.00 12.03 8.18
C TRP A 88 8.33 13.06 7.11
N ARG A 89 8.42 14.35 7.49
CA ARG A 89 8.79 15.41 6.56
C ARG A 89 10.16 15.19 5.94
N GLN A 90 11.15 14.77 6.74
CA GLN A 90 12.49 14.45 6.26
C GLN A 90 12.45 13.34 5.18
N SER A 91 11.61 12.31 5.36
CA SER A 91 11.47 11.22 4.38
C SER A 91 10.83 11.72 3.09
N VAL A 92 9.75 12.51 3.18
CA VAL A 92 9.07 13.09 2.02
C VAL A 92 9.98 14.07 1.27
N ASP A 93 10.70 14.94 1.99
CA ASP A 93 11.64 15.87 1.39
C ASP A 93 12.81 15.13 0.70
N ARG A 94 13.23 13.98 1.24
CA ARG A 94 14.21 13.11 0.57
C ARG A 94 13.66 12.53 -0.74
N LEU A 95 12.39 12.11 -0.78
CA LEU A 95 11.74 11.65 -2.01
C LEU A 95 11.73 12.75 -3.06
N ALA A 96 11.34 13.98 -2.69
CA ALA A 96 11.35 15.13 -3.58
C ALA A 96 12.75 15.44 -4.12
N ALA A 97 13.77 15.47 -3.23
CA ALA A 97 15.16 15.72 -3.61
C ALA A 97 15.71 14.65 -4.60
N LYS A 98 15.18 13.43 -4.53
CA LYS A 98 15.49 12.31 -5.44
C LYS A 98 14.57 12.24 -6.65
N LYS A 99 13.74 13.25 -6.89
CA LYS A 99 12.83 13.35 -8.04
C LYS A 99 11.88 12.15 -8.15
N MET A 100 11.43 11.62 -7.01
CA MET A 100 10.36 10.65 -6.96
C MET A 100 9.03 11.32 -7.26
N ASN A 101 8.11 10.62 -7.92
CA ASN A 101 6.79 11.13 -8.28
C ASN A 101 5.65 10.35 -7.63
N LEU A 102 5.96 9.39 -6.76
CA LEU A 102 4.98 8.55 -6.05
C LEU A 102 5.43 8.35 -4.61
N VAL A 103 4.48 8.44 -3.68
CA VAL A 103 4.61 7.85 -2.35
C VAL A 103 3.36 7.04 -2.00
N PHE A 104 3.52 5.75 -1.73
CA PHE A 104 2.49 4.99 -1.02
C PHE A 104 2.59 5.31 0.46
N ILE A 105 1.47 5.72 1.05
CA ILE A 105 1.36 5.98 2.49
C ILE A 105 0.63 4.79 3.11
N ASP A 106 1.36 3.99 3.89
CA ASP A 106 0.77 2.91 4.66
C ASP A 106 0.04 3.51 5.86
N LEU A 107 -1.28 3.54 5.78
CA LEU A 107 -2.12 4.34 6.66
C LEU A 107 -2.38 3.66 7.99
N GLY A 108 -2.84 2.40 7.97
CA GLY A 108 -3.24 1.69 9.18
C GLY A 108 -4.07 2.57 10.13
N GLU A 109 -3.63 2.66 11.38
CA GLU A 109 -4.18 3.52 12.42
C GLU A 109 -3.72 5.00 12.33
N GLY A 110 -2.95 5.35 11.28
CA GLY A 110 -2.28 6.65 11.17
C GLY A 110 -3.19 7.84 10.90
N ILE A 111 -4.37 7.62 10.33
CA ILE A 111 -5.36 8.68 10.05
C ILE A 111 -6.70 8.39 10.71
N ALA A 112 -7.43 9.46 11.01
CA ALA A 112 -8.81 9.35 11.49
C ALA A 112 -9.75 9.00 10.34
N TYR A 113 -10.52 7.93 10.53
CA TYR A 113 -11.61 7.53 9.62
C TYR A 113 -12.92 8.10 10.16
N PRO A 114 -13.59 9.03 9.45
CA PRO A 114 -14.85 9.62 9.92
C PRO A 114 -15.94 8.60 10.24
N SER A 115 -16.02 7.52 9.46
CA SER A 115 -16.99 6.44 9.65
C SER A 115 -16.63 5.49 10.80
N HIS A 116 -15.34 5.41 11.19
CA HIS A 116 -14.81 4.48 12.18
C HIS A 116 -13.78 5.16 13.11
N PRO A 117 -14.21 6.17 13.92
CA PRO A 117 -13.29 6.90 14.80
C PRO A 117 -12.64 6.01 15.90
N GLU A 118 -13.24 4.86 16.21
CA GLU A 118 -12.72 3.87 17.15
C GLU A 118 -11.41 3.22 16.72
N LEU A 119 -11.05 3.29 15.44
CA LEU A 119 -9.77 2.77 14.94
C LEU A 119 -8.58 3.66 15.30
N ALA A 120 -8.84 4.91 15.68
CA ALA A 120 -7.78 5.84 16.05
C ALA A 120 -6.99 5.38 17.30
N VAL A 121 -5.72 5.74 17.33
CA VAL A 121 -4.82 5.62 18.48
C VAL A 121 -4.37 7.01 18.94
N ALA A 122 -3.66 7.12 20.06
CA ALA A 122 -3.09 8.40 20.47
C ALA A 122 -2.14 8.94 19.36
N GLY A 123 -2.32 10.19 18.97
CA GLY A 123 -1.50 10.83 17.92
C GLY A 123 -1.94 10.55 16.46
N THR A 124 -2.97 9.76 16.22
CA THR A 124 -3.60 9.60 14.89
C THR A 124 -3.85 10.99 14.26
N TRP A 125 -3.50 11.15 13.00
CA TRP A 125 -3.69 12.42 12.30
C TRP A 125 -5.16 12.69 12.03
N SER A 126 -5.60 13.92 12.31
CA SER A 126 -6.95 14.36 11.91
C SER A 126 -7.08 14.43 10.39
N VAL A 127 -8.31 14.45 9.89
CA VAL A 127 -8.60 14.60 8.46
C VAL A 127 -7.97 15.88 7.91
N GLU A 128 -8.04 17.00 8.67
CA GLU A 128 -7.47 18.29 8.27
C GLU A 128 -5.96 18.21 8.16
N LYS A 129 -5.28 17.63 9.17
CA LYS A 129 -3.82 17.43 9.14
C LYS A 129 -3.43 16.54 7.97
N THR A 130 -4.16 15.45 7.74
CA THR A 130 -3.93 14.54 6.62
C THR A 130 -4.04 15.28 5.29
N ARG A 131 -5.13 16.01 5.06
CA ARG A 131 -5.32 16.80 3.81
C ARG A 131 -4.25 17.86 3.61
N ALA A 132 -3.85 18.56 4.67
CA ALA A 132 -2.78 19.55 4.60
C ALA A 132 -1.45 18.91 4.17
N GLU A 133 -1.12 17.73 4.71
CA GLU A 133 0.10 17.03 4.35
C GLU A 133 0.03 16.45 2.92
N LEU A 134 -1.11 15.90 2.50
CA LEU A 134 -1.30 15.47 1.11
C LEU A 134 -1.12 16.63 0.11
N ALA A 135 -1.64 17.83 0.44
CA ALA A 135 -1.43 19.03 -0.37
C ALA A 135 0.06 19.43 -0.42
N ARG A 136 0.78 19.35 0.71
CA ARG A 136 2.23 19.59 0.77
C ARG A 136 2.98 18.60 -0.14
N ILE A 137 2.69 17.32 -0.04
CA ILE A 137 3.33 16.26 -0.84
C ILE A 137 3.13 16.55 -2.33
N ARG A 138 1.89 16.88 -2.76
CA ARG A 138 1.59 17.25 -4.15
C ARG A 138 2.34 18.49 -4.61
N SER A 139 2.50 19.50 -3.74
CA SER A 139 3.27 20.71 -4.07
C SER A 139 4.76 20.44 -4.33
N LEU A 140 5.27 19.30 -3.87
CA LEU A 140 6.62 18.81 -4.14
C LEU A 140 6.73 17.99 -5.44
N GLY A 141 5.63 17.83 -6.17
CA GLY A 141 5.59 17.03 -7.41
C GLY A 141 5.47 15.53 -7.17
N ILE A 142 5.09 15.12 -5.97
CA ILE A 142 4.89 13.72 -5.60
C ILE A 142 3.39 13.44 -5.47
N GLU A 143 2.89 12.37 -6.09
CA GLU A 143 1.51 11.96 -5.91
C GLU A 143 1.41 10.99 -4.72
N PRO A 144 0.68 11.37 -3.65
CA PRO A 144 0.42 10.49 -2.52
C PRO A 144 -0.70 9.52 -2.84
N MET A 145 -0.41 8.23 -2.70
CA MET A 145 -1.36 7.13 -2.89
C MET A 145 -1.58 6.40 -1.56
N PRO A 146 -2.81 6.10 -1.18
CA PRO A 146 -3.10 5.37 0.04
C PRO A 146 -2.73 3.90 -0.08
N LYS A 147 -2.27 3.32 1.04
CA LYS A 147 -2.20 1.88 1.25
C LYS A 147 -2.89 1.52 2.56
N LEU A 148 -3.73 0.50 2.50
CA LEU A 148 -4.25 -0.23 3.66
C LEU A 148 -3.95 -1.70 3.45
N ASN A 149 -3.53 -2.39 4.49
CA ASN A 149 -3.29 -3.82 4.38
C ASN A 149 -4.50 -4.60 4.91
N PHE A 150 -5.19 -5.31 4.02
CA PHE A 150 -6.32 -6.17 4.32
C PHE A 150 -5.96 -7.67 4.36
N SER A 151 -4.66 -8.00 4.37
CA SER A 151 -4.22 -9.34 4.71
C SER A 151 -4.50 -9.62 6.18
N THR A 152 -5.05 -10.78 6.49
CA THR A 152 -5.37 -11.19 7.87
C THR A 152 -4.14 -11.45 8.75
N CYS A 153 -2.94 -11.41 8.19
CA CYS A 153 -1.69 -11.40 8.92
C CYS A 153 -1.14 -9.98 9.18
N HIS A 154 -1.79 -8.94 8.62
CA HIS A 154 -1.31 -7.56 8.64
C HIS A 154 -2.43 -6.53 8.93
N ASP A 155 -3.49 -6.95 9.62
CA ASP A 155 -4.72 -6.15 9.80
C ASP A 155 -5.03 -5.76 11.24
N SER A 156 -4.07 -5.86 12.15
CA SER A 156 -4.26 -5.52 13.58
C SER A 156 -4.71 -4.07 13.79
N TRP A 157 -4.44 -3.17 12.85
CA TRP A 157 -4.92 -1.79 12.85
C TRP A 157 -6.46 -1.69 12.79
N LEU A 158 -7.13 -2.75 12.31
CA LEU A 158 -8.59 -2.85 12.29
C LEU A 158 -9.19 -3.14 13.69
N LYS A 159 -8.36 -3.33 14.71
CA LYS A 159 -8.78 -3.62 16.08
C LYS A 159 -9.74 -4.82 16.13
N ASP A 160 -10.89 -4.71 16.79
CA ASP A 160 -11.84 -5.81 16.92
C ASP A 160 -12.34 -6.35 15.57
N TYR A 161 -12.33 -5.52 14.52
CA TYR A 161 -12.79 -5.94 13.19
C TYR A 161 -11.87 -6.94 12.51
N HIS A 162 -10.57 -7.00 12.89
CA HIS A 162 -9.65 -8.01 12.36
C HIS A 162 -10.10 -9.46 12.73
N ARG A 163 -10.90 -9.60 13.79
CA ARG A 163 -11.49 -10.89 14.19
C ARG A 163 -12.81 -11.21 13.51
N MET A 164 -13.37 -10.26 12.78
CA MET A 164 -14.66 -10.38 12.09
C MET A 164 -14.51 -10.61 10.59
N VAL A 165 -13.31 -11.00 10.14
CA VAL A 165 -12.98 -11.22 8.73
C VAL A 165 -14.04 -12.07 8.05
N SER A 166 -14.38 -11.70 6.82
CA SER A 166 -15.40 -12.36 5.98
C SER A 166 -16.83 -12.32 6.54
N SER A 167 -17.11 -11.47 7.52
CA SER A 167 -18.48 -11.23 8.03
C SER A 167 -19.11 -10.00 7.37
N GLN A 168 -20.44 -9.87 7.50
CA GLN A 168 -21.17 -8.67 7.04
C GLN A 168 -20.67 -7.38 7.70
N THR A 169 -20.31 -7.44 8.98
CA THR A 169 -19.70 -6.31 9.70
C THR A 169 -18.37 -5.93 9.10
N TYR A 170 -17.49 -6.90 8.85
CA TYR A 170 -16.19 -6.67 8.22
C TYR A 170 -16.33 -6.02 6.84
N TYR A 171 -17.22 -6.54 5.99
CA TYR A 171 -17.44 -5.98 4.66
C TYR A 171 -17.94 -4.54 4.70
N LYS A 172 -18.84 -4.24 5.66
CA LYS A 172 -19.30 -2.85 5.85
C LYS A 172 -18.16 -1.93 6.25
N VAL A 173 -17.37 -2.31 7.24
CA VAL A 173 -16.20 -1.55 7.73
C VAL A 173 -15.20 -1.31 6.62
N VAL A 174 -14.84 -2.34 5.85
CA VAL A 174 -13.92 -2.24 4.70
C VAL A 174 -14.46 -1.24 3.66
N ALA A 175 -15.74 -1.31 3.32
CA ALA A 175 -16.34 -0.40 2.36
C ALA A 175 -16.33 1.07 2.86
N ASP A 176 -16.70 1.29 4.11
CA ASP A 176 -16.74 2.61 4.73
C ASP A 176 -15.32 3.24 4.79
N ILE A 177 -14.31 2.49 5.23
CA ILE A 177 -12.93 2.96 5.32
C ILE A 177 -12.36 3.30 3.94
N ILE A 178 -12.59 2.46 2.93
CA ILE A 178 -12.14 2.74 1.56
C ILE A 178 -12.79 4.03 1.04
N ALA A 179 -14.09 4.24 1.30
CA ALA A 179 -14.78 5.46 0.91
C ALA A 179 -14.20 6.70 1.61
N ASP A 180 -13.98 6.62 2.93
CA ASP A 180 -13.34 7.69 3.71
C ASP A 180 -11.96 8.06 3.15
N VAL A 181 -11.11 7.07 2.92
CA VAL A 181 -9.76 7.28 2.39
C VAL A 181 -9.80 7.88 0.99
N CYS A 182 -10.66 7.38 0.10
CA CYS A 182 -10.81 7.96 -1.24
C CYS A 182 -11.29 9.42 -1.18
N ALA A 183 -12.16 9.77 -0.25
CA ALA A 183 -12.62 11.14 -0.04
C ALA A 183 -11.53 12.05 0.58
N ILE A 184 -10.71 11.52 1.51
CA ILE A 184 -9.60 12.26 2.14
C ILE A 184 -8.50 12.54 1.12
N PHE A 185 -8.18 11.57 0.27
CA PHE A 185 -7.13 11.65 -0.77
C PHE A 185 -7.60 12.31 -2.07
N ASP A 186 -8.86 12.77 -2.14
CA ASP A 186 -9.46 13.38 -3.33
C ASP A 186 -9.41 12.46 -4.57
N LYS A 187 -9.95 11.26 -4.43
CA LYS A 187 -10.01 10.21 -5.46
C LYS A 187 -8.61 9.85 -6.02
N PRO A 188 -7.76 9.20 -5.22
CA PRO A 188 -6.43 8.83 -5.64
C PRO A 188 -6.48 7.91 -6.87
N ALA A 189 -5.54 8.08 -7.81
CA ALA A 189 -5.50 7.23 -9.01
C ALA A 189 -5.29 5.74 -8.67
N LEU A 190 -4.50 5.47 -7.62
CA LEU A 190 -4.19 4.12 -7.15
C LEU A 190 -4.54 3.97 -5.67
N PHE A 191 -4.96 2.78 -5.27
CA PHE A 191 -5.21 2.41 -3.88
C PHE A 191 -4.61 1.02 -3.64
N HIS A 192 -3.61 0.93 -2.76
CA HIS A 192 -2.94 -0.33 -2.46
C HIS A 192 -3.63 -1.09 -1.33
N LEU A 193 -4.03 -2.32 -1.59
CA LEU A 193 -4.87 -3.15 -0.71
C LEU A 193 -4.07 -4.10 0.21
N GLY A 194 -2.75 -4.23 0.01
CA GLY A 194 -1.98 -5.27 0.69
C GLY A 194 -2.27 -6.65 0.14
N PHE A 195 -2.90 -7.51 0.93
CA PHE A 195 -3.24 -8.92 0.61
C PHE A 195 -2.02 -9.84 0.46
N ASP A 196 -0.93 -9.55 1.16
CA ASP A 196 0.30 -10.34 1.19
C ASP A 196 0.35 -11.30 2.37
N GLU A 197 1.14 -12.35 2.22
CA GLU A 197 1.60 -13.25 3.29
C GLU A 197 0.48 -13.86 4.17
N GLU A 198 -0.71 -14.06 3.62
CA GLU A 198 -1.82 -14.67 4.34
C GLU A 198 -1.63 -16.20 4.44
N VAL A 199 -0.61 -16.57 5.20
CA VAL A 199 -0.16 -17.95 5.38
C VAL A 199 0.17 -18.24 6.85
N PRO A 200 -0.01 -19.51 7.31
CA PRO A 200 0.19 -19.87 8.72
C PRO A 200 1.55 -19.50 9.29
N VAL A 201 2.61 -19.52 8.48
CA VAL A 201 3.95 -19.18 8.96
C VAL A 201 4.10 -17.68 9.27
N ALA A 202 3.40 -16.81 8.54
CA ALA A 202 3.40 -15.38 8.80
C ALA A 202 2.65 -15.02 10.09
N GLY A 203 1.54 -15.71 10.37
CA GLY A 203 0.75 -15.53 11.60
C GLY A 203 1.21 -16.36 12.79
N LYS A 204 2.37 -17.01 12.75
CA LYS A 204 2.83 -17.93 13.79
C LYS A 204 2.95 -17.31 15.20
N GLY A 205 3.16 -16.01 15.29
CA GLY A 205 3.27 -15.29 16.56
C GLY A 205 1.94 -14.69 17.07
N LEU A 206 0.86 -14.82 16.31
CA LEU A 206 -0.43 -14.24 16.63
C LEU A 206 -1.28 -15.23 17.45
N PHE A 207 -1.97 -14.73 18.48
CA PHE A 207 -2.96 -15.52 19.24
C PHE A 207 -4.22 -15.77 18.43
N HIS A 208 -4.53 -14.87 17.50
CA HIS A 208 -5.67 -14.98 16.60
C HIS A 208 -5.24 -14.70 15.18
N ALA A 209 -5.45 -15.65 14.29
CA ALA A 209 -5.22 -15.47 12.88
C ALA A 209 -6.27 -16.24 12.09
N VAL A 210 -6.81 -15.60 11.06
CA VAL A 210 -7.69 -16.22 10.07
C VAL A 210 -6.92 -16.34 8.78
N TYR A 211 -6.84 -17.53 8.21
CA TYR A 211 -6.21 -17.73 6.90
C TYR A 211 -7.28 -18.05 5.88
N ARG A 212 -7.69 -17.04 5.12
CA ARG A 212 -8.67 -17.24 4.06
C ARG A 212 -8.07 -18.10 2.94
N GLN A 213 -8.82 -19.08 2.49
CA GLN A 213 -8.35 -19.97 1.43
C GLN A 213 -9.43 -20.19 0.36
N GLY A 214 -8.98 -20.65 -0.81
CA GLY A 214 -9.86 -21.00 -1.89
C GLY A 214 -10.81 -19.86 -2.27
N ASP A 215 -12.08 -20.18 -2.43
CA ASP A 215 -13.08 -19.21 -2.89
C ASP A 215 -13.35 -18.06 -1.92
N LEU A 216 -13.16 -18.28 -0.62
CA LEU A 216 -13.34 -17.22 0.39
C LEU A 216 -12.30 -16.11 0.22
N TRP A 217 -11.03 -16.44 0.00
CA TRP A 217 -9.99 -15.44 -0.24
C TRP A 217 -10.30 -14.62 -1.49
N TRP A 218 -10.71 -15.28 -2.57
CA TRP A 218 -11.09 -14.60 -3.82
C TRP A 218 -12.32 -13.72 -3.65
N HIS A 219 -13.33 -14.19 -2.92
CA HIS A 219 -14.53 -13.41 -2.63
C HIS A 219 -14.16 -12.11 -1.92
N ASP A 220 -13.35 -12.17 -0.86
CA ASP A 220 -12.97 -11.01 -0.06
C ASP A 220 -12.08 -10.03 -0.85
N LEU A 221 -11.11 -10.56 -1.61
CA LEU A 221 -10.30 -9.74 -2.51
C LEU A 221 -11.18 -9.00 -3.53
N LEU A 222 -12.00 -9.71 -4.27
CA LEU A 222 -12.82 -9.12 -5.32
C LEU A 222 -13.86 -8.13 -4.76
N TYR A 223 -14.40 -8.40 -3.55
CA TYR A 223 -15.22 -7.44 -2.85
C TYR A 223 -14.45 -6.14 -2.57
N THR A 224 -13.24 -6.25 -2.01
CA THR A 224 -12.40 -5.10 -1.66
C THR A 224 -11.97 -4.31 -2.90
N VAL A 225 -11.53 -4.99 -3.95
CA VAL A 225 -11.24 -4.38 -5.26
C VAL A 225 -12.44 -3.59 -5.76
N LYS A 226 -13.64 -4.17 -5.68
CA LYS A 226 -14.88 -3.51 -6.11
C LYS A 226 -15.20 -2.23 -5.32
N GLN A 227 -14.87 -2.18 -4.01
CA GLN A 227 -15.05 -0.95 -3.25
C GLN A 227 -14.08 0.16 -3.73
N VAL A 228 -12.83 -0.18 -4.04
CA VAL A 228 -11.87 0.79 -4.60
C VAL A 228 -12.34 1.32 -5.96
N GLU A 229 -12.78 0.45 -6.87
CA GLU A 229 -13.30 0.83 -8.18
C GLU A 229 -14.54 1.74 -8.09
N ARG A 230 -15.47 1.43 -7.18
CA ARG A 230 -16.68 2.25 -6.94
C ARG A 230 -16.36 3.67 -6.48
N ASN A 231 -15.21 3.85 -5.83
CA ASN A 231 -14.73 5.16 -5.39
C ASN A 231 -13.81 5.84 -6.44
N GLY A 232 -13.67 5.27 -7.64
CA GLY A 232 -12.98 5.88 -8.77
C GLY A 232 -11.46 5.71 -8.77
N SER A 233 -10.93 4.78 -7.97
CA SER A 233 -9.51 4.43 -7.90
C SER A 233 -9.22 3.08 -8.55
N ARG A 234 -7.99 2.86 -8.98
CA ARG A 234 -7.51 1.55 -9.43
C ARG A 234 -6.88 0.81 -8.26
N ALA A 235 -7.28 -0.45 -8.06
CA ALA A 235 -6.71 -1.28 -7.02
C ALA A 235 -5.27 -1.71 -7.37
N VAL A 236 -4.40 -1.65 -6.37
CA VAL A 236 -3.04 -2.22 -6.37
C VAL A 236 -2.97 -3.28 -5.28
N MET A 237 -2.28 -4.39 -5.49
CA MET A 237 -2.07 -5.39 -4.44
C MET A 237 -0.73 -6.09 -4.60
N TRP A 238 -0.21 -6.63 -3.51
CA TRP A 238 0.91 -7.56 -3.55
C TRP A 238 0.48 -8.84 -4.28
N SER A 239 1.38 -9.41 -5.05
CA SER A 239 1.02 -10.52 -5.92
C SER A 239 1.63 -11.87 -5.49
N ASP A 240 2.18 -11.96 -4.30
CA ASP A 240 2.80 -13.19 -3.77
C ASP A 240 1.84 -14.37 -3.67
N LYS A 241 0.52 -14.13 -3.60
CA LYS A 241 -0.52 -15.18 -3.67
C LYS A 241 -0.42 -16.06 -4.91
N ILE A 242 0.18 -15.57 -6.00
CA ILE A 242 0.44 -16.40 -7.19
C ILE A 242 1.32 -17.61 -6.84
N CYS A 243 2.19 -17.50 -5.83
CA CYS A 243 3.07 -18.58 -5.42
C CYS A 243 2.33 -19.78 -4.81
N ASP A 244 1.11 -19.58 -4.30
CA ASP A 244 0.27 -20.65 -3.76
C ASP A 244 -0.35 -21.54 -4.85
N GLY A 245 -0.49 -21.02 -6.08
CA GLY A 245 -1.07 -21.72 -7.22
C GLY A 245 -1.17 -20.83 -8.44
N ARG A 246 -0.15 -20.85 -9.28
CA ARG A 246 -0.02 -19.97 -10.45
C ARG A 246 -1.22 -20.01 -11.38
N GLU A 247 -1.65 -21.19 -11.75
CA GLU A 247 -2.74 -21.35 -12.73
C GLU A 247 -4.06 -20.79 -12.19
N ALA A 248 -4.39 -21.11 -10.94
CA ALA A 248 -5.60 -20.61 -10.29
C ALA A 248 -5.57 -19.07 -10.13
N PHE A 249 -4.40 -18.51 -9.81
CA PHE A 249 -4.21 -17.06 -9.72
C PHE A 249 -4.42 -16.39 -11.09
N LEU A 250 -3.75 -16.85 -12.12
CA LEU A 250 -3.83 -16.26 -13.46
C LEU A 250 -5.23 -16.36 -14.08
N ALA A 251 -5.98 -17.42 -13.74
CA ALA A 251 -7.35 -17.63 -14.22
C ALA A 251 -8.37 -16.69 -13.56
N ARG A 252 -8.12 -16.22 -12.33
CA ARG A 252 -9.12 -15.51 -11.50
C ARG A 252 -8.80 -14.02 -11.29
N MET A 253 -7.53 -13.64 -11.35
CA MET A 253 -7.11 -12.26 -11.10
C MET A 253 -7.59 -11.32 -12.20
N PRO A 254 -8.34 -10.26 -11.88
CA PRO A 254 -8.77 -9.28 -12.90
C PRO A 254 -7.58 -8.54 -13.50
N LYS A 255 -7.64 -8.27 -14.81
CA LYS A 255 -6.56 -7.56 -15.54
C LYS A 255 -6.47 -6.07 -15.17
N ASP A 256 -7.53 -5.51 -14.61
CA ASP A 256 -7.56 -4.11 -14.19
C ASP A 256 -6.86 -3.87 -12.85
N VAL A 257 -6.63 -4.92 -12.05
CA VAL A 257 -5.81 -4.82 -10.84
C VAL A 257 -4.35 -4.62 -11.23
N LEU A 258 -3.70 -3.59 -10.67
CA LEU A 258 -2.27 -3.35 -10.83
C LEU A 258 -1.52 -4.24 -9.83
N LEU A 259 -0.73 -5.17 -10.34
CA LEU A 259 -0.03 -6.13 -9.50
C LEU A 259 1.35 -5.62 -9.08
N SER A 260 1.65 -5.76 -7.80
CA SER A 260 2.92 -5.36 -7.22
C SER A 260 3.71 -6.61 -6.77
N PRO A 261 4.44 -7.26 -7.69
CA PRO A 261 5.37 -8.32 -7.30
C PRO A 261 6.54 -7.73 -6.53
N TRP A 262 7.02 -8.45 -5.51
CA TRP A 262 8.12 -8.03 -4.67
C TRP A 262 9.20 -9.10 -4.55
N TYR A 263 10.45 -8.66 -4.49
CA TYR A 263 11.59 -9.54 -4.25
C TYR A 263 12.77 -8.71 -3.72
N TYR A 264 13.27 -9.11 -2.54
CA TYR A 264 14.34 -8.38 -1.82
C TYR A 264 15.70 -9.08 -1.92
N GLY A 265 15.81 -10.01 -2.86
CA GLY A 265 17.06 -10.68 -3.21
C GLY A 265 17.74 -10.06 -4.44
N THR A 266 18.89 -10.63 -4.80
CA THR A 266 19.69 -10.20 -5.96
C THR A 266 19.79 -11.26 -7.06
N ASN A 267 19.20 -12.45 -6.83
CA ASN A 267 19.33 -13.57 -7.75
C ASN A 267 18.20 -13.57 -8.79
N PHE A 268 18.48 -13.04 -9.97
CA PHE A 268 17.62 -13.10 -11.15
C PHE A 268 18.20 -14.00 -12.26
N SER A 269 18.97 -15.06 -11.88
CA SER A 269 19.45 -16.07 -12.84
C SER A 269 18.27 -16.82 -13.47
N GLU A 270 18.45 -17.35 -14.67
CA GLU A 270 17.42 -18.14 -15.39
C GLU A 270 16.86 -19.28 -14.53
N LYS A 271 17.73 -19.92 -13.71
CA LYS A 271 17.28 -20.95 -12.77
C LYS A 271 16.30 -20.42 -11.71
N ASN A 272 16.53 -19.21 -11.19
CA ASN A 272 15.67 -18.60 -10.17
C ASN A 272 14.41 -17.94 -10.78
N LEU A 273 14.43 -17.65 -12.05
CA LEU A 273 13.28 -17.15 -12.81
C LEU A 273 12.41 -18.27 -13.38
N ALA A 274 12.90 -19.51 -13.39
CA ALA A 274 12.11 -20.66 -13.79
C ALA A 274 11.08 -21.02 -12.72
N TRP A 275 9.81 -21.10 -13.10
CA TRP A 275 8.73 -21.49 -12.18
C TRP A 275 8.88 -22.95 -11.76
N ASP A 276 8.85 -23.23 -10.47
CA ASP A 276 8.88 -24.58 -9.93
C ASP A 276 7.59 -24.89 -9.17
N ALA A 277 6.70 -25.65 -9.78
CA ALA A 277 5.41 -26.04 -9.21
C ALA A 277 5.53 -26.89 -7.91
N SER A 278 6.71 -27.44 -7.61
CA SER A 278 6.90 -28.19 -6.38
C SER A 278 6.83 -27.28 -5.14
N TYR A 279 7.14 -25.98 -5.29
CA TYR A 279 7.02 -25.01 -4.19
C TYR A 279 5.57 -24.61 -3.91
N GLU A 280 4.64 -24.70 -4.86
CA GLU A 280 3.21 -24.47 -4.61
C GLU A 280 2.67 -25.45 -3.55
N LYS A 281 3.21 -26.68 -3.50
CA LYS A 281 2.87 -27.70 -2.50
C LYS A 281 3.39 -27.38 -1.09
N LYS A 282 4.22 -26.35 -0.96
CA LYS A 282 4.79 -25.84 0.30
C LYS A 282 3.99 -24.65 0.85
N ASN A 283 2.77 -24.44 0.34
CA ASN A 283 1.87 -23.42 0.87
C ASN A 283 1.72 -23.55 2.40
N GLY A 284 1.75 -22.42 3.08
CA GLY A 284 1.78 -22.37 4.55
C GLY A 284 3.18 -22.33 5.16
N THR A 285 4.23 -22.42 4.33
CA THR A 285 5.64 -22.26 4.73
C THR A 285 6.33 -21.18 3.88
N TRP A 286 7.45 -20.63 4.37
CA TRP A 286 8.24 -19.65 3.59
C TRP A 286 8.88 -20.24 2.32
N GLU A 287 8.88 -21.57 2.14
CA GLU A 287 9.42 -22.19 0.93
C GLU A 287 8.63 -21.83 -0.32
N VAL A 288 7.32 -21.55 -0.21
CA VAL A 288 6.49 -21.11 -1.32
C VAL A 288 7.02 -19.84 -1.99
N GLN A 289 7.67 -18.97 -1.20
CA GLN A 289 8.25 -17.71 -1.67
C GLN A 289 9.48 -17.89 -2.59
N ARG A 290 9.97 -19.11 -2.79
CA ARG A 290 11.03 -19.39 -3.77
C ARG A 290 10.62 -19.09 -5.21
N ASN A 291 9.32 -19.05 -5.49
CA ASN A 291 8.78 -18.61 -6.77
C ASN A 291 8.61 -17.08 -6.91
N LEU A 292 8.93 -16.28 -5.87
CA LEU A 292 8.72 -14.83 -5.93
C LEU A 292 9.47 -14.15 -7.09
N ALA A 293 10.74 -14.51 -7.35
CA ALA A 293 11.46 -13.96 -8.50
C ALA A 293 10.85 -14.41 -9.84
N ALA A 294 10.40 -15.66 -9.93
CA ALA A 294 9.73 -16.21 -11.11
C ALA A 294 8.35 -15.58 -11.37
N SER A 295 7.69 -15.09 -10.31
CA SER A 295 6.36 -14.48 -10.43
C SER A 295 6.35 -13.24 -11.33
N PHE A 296 7.42 -12.46 -11.36
CA PHE A 296 7.53 -11.27 -12.23
C PHE A 296 7.38 -11.66 -13.69
N VAL A 297 8.09 -12.72 -14.11
CA VAL A 297 8.03 -13.24 -15.50
C VAL A 297 6.65 -13.82 -15.76
N ALA A 298 6.11 -14.64 -14.86
CA ALA A 298 4.80 -15.26 -15.04
C ALA A 298 3.67 -14.23 -15.19
N LEU A 299 3.70 -13.15 -14.39
CA LEU A 299 2.71 -12.07 -14.47
C LEU A 299 2.88 -11.21 -15.73
N ASN A 300 4.13 -10.89 -16.09
CA ASN A 300 4.45 -10.16 -17.32
C ASN A 300 3.95 -10.91 -18.55
N ASP A 301 4.27 -12.19 -18.68
CA ASP A 301 3.91 -13.03 -19.82
C ASP A 301 2.40 -13.27 -19.89
N ALA A 302 1.72 -13.29 -18.75
CA ALA A 302 0.27 -13.32 -18.68
C ALA A 302 -0.38 -11.96 -19.02
N GLY A 303 0.39 -10.89 -19.26
CA GLY A 303 -0.10 -9.60 -19.74
C GLY A 303 -0.71 -8.70 -18.64
N TYR A 304 -0.31 -8.86 -17.39
CA TYR A 304 -0.68 -7.94 -16.31
C TYR A 304 0.13 -6.66 -16.34
N ASP A 305 -0.49 -5.57 -15.93
CA ASP A 305 0.24 -4.35 -15.57
C ASP A 305 0.95 -4.55 -14.23
N LEU A 306 2.23 -4.14 -14.15
CA LEU A 306 3.09 -4.39 -13.01
C LEU A 306 3.62 -3.08 -12.40
N LEU A 307 3.70 -3.06 -11.08
CA LEU A 307 4.37 -2.04 -10.27
C LEU A 307 5.30 -2.75 -9.25
N PRO A 308 6.46 -3.24 -9.69
CA PRO A 308 7.40 -3.98 -8.86
C PRO A 308 7.88 -3.23 -7.63
N CYS A 309 8.07 -3.95 -6.52
CA CYS A 309 8.60 -3.42 -5.27
C CYS A 309 9.93 -4.09 -4.89
N THR A 310 10.91 -3.26 -4.53
CA THR A 310 12.17 -3.68 -3.91
C THR A 310 12.23 -3.23 -2.44
N SER A 311 13.29 -3.64 -1.74
CA SER A 311 13.53 -3.20 -0.37
C SER A 311 15.01 -3.36 -0.02
N ASN A 312 15.52 -2.46 0.82
CA ASN A 312 16.82 -2.63 1.48
C ASN A 312 16.70 -3.39 2.83
N TRP A 313 15.54 -4.04 3.08
CA TRP A 313 15.29 -4.80 4.31
C TRP A 313 16.35 -5.87 4.57
N SER A 314 16.61 -6.74 3.58
CA SER A 314 17.53 -7.85 3.72
C SER A 314 18.92 -7.56 3.17
N ARG A 315 19.04 -6.69 2.16
CA ARG A 315 20.31 -6.30 1.54
C ARG A 315 20.20 -5.05 0.69
N ASP A 316 21.25 -4.28 0.67
CA ASP A 316 21.26 -2.96 0.03
C ASP A 316 21.30 -3.07 -1.51
N GLU A 317 21.86 -4.16 -2.05
CA GLU A 317 21.98 -4.39 -3.50
C GLU A 317 20.65 -4.79 -4.17
N ALA A 318 19.60 -5.07 -3.39
CA ALA A 318 18.33 -5.53 -3.92
C ALA A 318 17.67 -4.50 -4.85
N ALA A 319 17.83 -3.21 -4.56
CA ALA A 319 17.27 -2.15 -5.39
C ALA A 319 17.87 -2.14 -6.79
N GLU A 320 19.21 -2.16 -6.89
CA GLU A 320 19.92 -2.20 -8.18
C GLU A 320 19.56 -3.47 -8.96
N ALA A 321 19.55 -4.61 -8.30
CA ALA A 321 19.26 -5.90 -8.93
C ALA A 321 17.85 -5.94 -9.52
N LEU A 322 16.83 -5.49 -8.76
CA LEU A 322 15.45 -5.47 -9.24
C LEU A 322 15.25 -4.47 -10.38
N VAL A 323 15.76 -3.24 -10.25
CA VAL A 323 15.58 -2.20 -11.27
C VAL A 323 16.25 -2.61 -12.58
N SER A 324 17.47 -3.18 -12.52
CA SER A 324 18.16 -3.73 -13.68
C SER A 324 17.38 -4.88 -14.34
N PHE A 325 16.86 -5.80 -13.54
CA PHE A 325 16.00 -6.89 -14.01
C PHE A 325 14.76 -6.37 -14.71
N CYS A 326 14.02 -5.46 -14.09
CA CYS A 326 12.82 -4.86 -14.68
C CYS A 326 13.11 -4.21 -16.03
N LYS A 327 14.22 -3.47 -16.16
CA LYS A 327 14.64 -2.82 -17.39
C LYS A 327 14.92 -3.80 -18.53
N THR A 328 15.48 -4.95 -18.21
CA THR A 328 15.99 -5.90 -19.23
C THR A 328 15.01 -7.02 -19.59
N ARG A 329 14.05 -7.33 -18.67
CA ARG A 329 13.23 -8.56 -18.81
C ARG A 329 11.72 -8.31 -18.89
N LEU A 330 11.21 -7.17 -18.40
CA LEU A 330 9.77 -6.91 -18.39
C LEU A 330 9.36 -6.08 -19.62
N ASP A 331 8.13 -6.33 -20.09
CA ASP A 331 7.53 -5.53 -21.17
C ASP A 331 7.34 -4.07 -20.70
N PRO A 332 8.00 -3.09 -21.34
CA PRO A 332 7.87 -1.69 -20.94
C PRO A 332 6.43 -1.14 -21.06
N LYS A 333 5.56 -1.78 -21.85
CA LYS A 333 4.15 -1.40 -21.95
C LYS A 333 3.36 -1.83 -20.71
N ARG A 334 3.80 -2.87 -20.02
CA ARG A 334 3.17 -3.42 -18.82
C ARG A 334 3.79 -2.88 -17.53
N LEU A 335 5.03 -2.48 -17.57
CA LEU A 335 5.72 -1.88 -16.42
C LEU A 335 5.26 -0.45 -16.20
N LYS A 336 4.47 -0.21 -15.13
CA LYS A 336 3.92 1.12 -14.81
C LYS A 336 4.83 1.95 -13.92
N GLY A 337 5.86 1.37 -13.39
CA GLY A 337 6.82 1.99 -12.51
C GLY A 337 7.53 0.98 -11.63
N ILE A 338 8.34 1.46 -10.72
CA ILE A 338 9.02 0.66 -9.69
C ILE A 338 9.04 1.50 -8.42
N TYR A 339 8.97 0.88 -7.25
CA TYR A 339 9.12 1.56 -5.97
C TYR A 339 9.88 0.73 -4.95
N THR A 340 10.30 1.37 -3.86
CA THR A 340 10.97 0.72 -2.74
C THR A 340 10.12 0.78 -1.48
N ALA A 341 10.19 -0.24 -0.64
CA ALA A 341 9.56 -0.27 0.68
C ALA A 341 10.62 -0.59 1.74
N PRO A 342 11.15 0.42 2.44
CA PRO A 342 12.20 0.21 3.45
C PRO A 342 11.77 -0.61 4.66
N TRP A 343 10.46 -0.79 4.88
CA TRP A 343 9.85 -1.54 5.98
C TRP A 343 10.29 -1.06 7.36
N GLN A 344 10.37 0.27 7.52
CA GLN A 344 10.77 0.91 8.76
C GLN A 344 9.67 1.84 9.27
N ARG A 345 9.48 1.89 10.57
CA ARG A 345 8.63 2.90 11.20
C ARG A 345 9.26 4.30 11.04
N THR A 346 8.44 5.33 11.02
CA THR A 346 8.89 6.72 10.86
C THR A 346 9.26 7.33 12.22
N ILE A 347 10.17 6.67 12.92
CA ILE A 347 10.65 7.02 14.26
C ILE A 347 12.18 7.14 14.28
N PRO A 348 12.77 7.71 15.35
CA PRO A 348 14.23 7.83 15.49
C PRO A 348 14.93 6.47 15.39
N ASP A 349 16.19 6.52 15.02
CA ASP A 349 17.03 5.33 14.97
C ASP A 349 17.18 4.68 16.34
N ASP A 350 17.13 3.37 16.30
CA ASP A 350 17.55 2.49 17.38
C ASP A 350 18.58 1.48 16.86
N LYS A 351 18.80 0.39 17.58
CA LYS A 351 19.69 -0.71 17.14
C LYS A 351 19.24 -1.34 15.80
N LYS A 352 17.97 -1.15 15.42
CA LYS A 352 17.40 -1.67 14.16
C LYS A 352 17.46 -0.65 13.02
N LYS A 353 17.85 0.60 13.31
CA LYS A 353 17.98 1.70 12.34
C LYS A 353 16.66 1.99 11.60
N HIS A 354 15.79 2.82 12.20
CA HIS A 354 14.50 3.17 11.58
C HIS A 354 14.65 4.25 10.50
N ILE A 355 14.81 5.52 10.90
CA ILE A 355 14.80 6.61 9.91
C ILE A 355 16.02 6.58 8.98
N SER A 356 17.21 6.25 9.49
CA SER A 356 18.39 6.17 8.63
C SER A 356 18.27 5.07 7.58
N LYS A 357 17.68 3.92 7.94
CA LYS A 357 17.43 2.82 6.98
C LYS A 357 16.38 3.19 5.95
N THR A 358 15.36 3.99 6.31
CA THR A 358 14.39 4.54 5.36
C THR A 358 15.07 5.48 4.36
N LEU A 359 15.86 6.44 4.84
CA LEU A 359 16.55 7.39 3.96
C LEU A 359 17.58 6.70 3.05
N GLU A 360 18.32 5.74 3.59
CA GLU A 360 19.24 4.90 2.83
C GLU A 360 18.51 4.12 1.73
N GLY A 361 17.38 3.49 2.04
CA GLY A 361 16.58 2.76 1.05
C GLY A 361 16.08 3.65 -0.10
N ILE A 362 15.68 4.88 0.21
CA ILE A 362 15.32 5.89 -0.80
C ILE A 362 16.53 6.23 -1.68
N ASP A 363 17.72 6.45 -1.08
CA ASP A 363 18.93 6.81 -1.80
C ASP A 363 19.41 5.69 -2.72
N LEU A 364 19.46 4.45 -2.23
CA LEU A 364 19.84 3.27 -3.01
C LEU A 364 18.91 3.05 -4.20
N PHE A 365 17.60 3.17 -3.96
CA PHE A 365 16.61 3.03 -5.02
C PHE A 365 16.74 4.15 -6.05
N ALA A 366 16.93 5.41 -5.62
CA ALA A 366 17.13 6.54 -6.52
C ALA A 366 18.34 6.34 -7.42
N ALA A 367 19.47 5.90 -6.85
CA ALA A 367 20.69 5.63 -7.60
C ALA A 367 20.46 4.53 -8.67
N ALA A 368 19.75 3.46 -8.32
CA ALA A 368 19.38 2.41 -9.28
C ALA A 368 18.47 2.94 -10.40
N MET A 369 17.46 3.76 -10.05
CA MET A 369 16.57 4.37 -11.03
C MET A 369 17.31 5.33 -11.97
N ASP A 370 18.19 6.17 -11.44
CA ASP A 370 18.95 7.13 -12.27
C ASP A 370 19.88 6.43 -13.25
N LYS A 371 20.42 5.27 -12.87
CA LYS A 371 21.28 4.44 -13.73
C LYS A 371 20.51 3.75 -14.86
N HIS A 372 19.33 3.20 -14.60
CA HIS A 372 18.59 2.37 -15.56
C HIS A 372 17.42 3.08 -16.25
N TYR A 373 16.86 4.11 -15.61
CA TYR A 373 15.73 4.91 -16.08
C TYR A 373 16.02 6.40 -15.83
N PRO A 374 17.04 6.97 -16.48
CA PRO A 374 17.36 8.39 -16.33
C PRO A 374 16.16 9.25 -16.74
N LEU A 375 15.98 10.40 -16.05
CA LEU A 375 14.90 11.38 -16.29
C LEU A 375 15.20 12.23 -17.52
#